data_1c43a71686247a62a139a1b8504a8d64
#
_entry.id   1c43a71686247a62a139a1b8504a8d64
#
_cell.length_a   1.000
_cell.length_b   1.000
_cell.length_c   1.000
_cell.angle_alpha   90.00
_cell.angle_beta   90.00
_cell.angle_gamma   90.00
#
_symmetry.space_group_name_H-M   'P 1'
#
loop_
_entity.id
_entity.type
_entity.pdbx_description
1 polymer ?
#
loop_
_entity_poly.entity_id
_entity_poly.type
_entity_poly.pdbx_seq_one_letter_code
_entity_poly.pdbx_strand_id
1 'polypeptide(L)'
;MSSLQAFFAQNVQSEIVEEVIVSDRFKDENGKPIPWKIRAISEEENEQLRKAATQFVKGKGGQRTPEIQPEIYMAKVAVASVVFPDLKNAELQKSYGVLGAEDLLKKMLLSGEYAKLLEKVQEINGFDKDINELIDEVKN
;
A
#
# COMPACT_ATOMS: atom_id res chain seq x y z
N MET A 1 -32.23 -12.71 1.37
CA MET A 1 -31.35 -12.34 0.27
C MET A 1 -30.84 -13.59 -0.41
N SER A 2 -30.89 -13.66 -1.75
CA SER A 2 -30.34 -14.81 -2.47
C SER A 2 -28.82 -14.82 -2.40
N SER A 3 -28.21 -15.98 -2.64
CA SER A 3 -26.76 -16.10 -2.63
C SER A 3 -26.08 -15.12 -3.60
N LEU A 4 -26.67 -14.95 -4.79
CA LEU A 4 -26.14 -14.04 -5.79
C LEU A 4 -26.23 -12.58 -5.32
N GLN A 5 -27.32 -12.21 -4.68
CA GLN A 5 -27.51 -10.85 -4.19
C GLN A 5 -26.44 -10.44 -3.16
N ALA A 6 -25.92 -11.41 -2.41
CA ALA A 6 -24.86 -11.14 -1.44
C ALA A 6 -23.59 -10.57 -2.12
N PHE A 7 -23.39 -10.81 -3.41
CA PHE A 7 -22.25 -10.33 -4.17
C PHE A 7 -22.48 -8.98 -4.83
N PHE A 8 -23.70 -8.47 -4.83
CA PHE A 8 -23.99 -7.17 -5.45
C PHE A 8 -23.26 -6.05 -4.68
N ALA A 9 -22.77 -5.07 -5.45
CA ALA A 9 -21.96 -3.98 -4.88
C ALA A 9 -22.62 -3.30 -3.68
N GLN A 10 -23.94 -3.08 -3.72
CA GLN A 10 -24.64 -2.40 -2.64
C GLN A 10 -24.72 -3.23 -1.35
N ASN A 11 -24.47 -4.54 -1.44
CA ASN A 11 -24.55 -5.46 -0.31
C ASN A 11 -23.18 -5.90 0.23
N VAL A 12 -22.10 -5.39 -0.37
CA VAL A 12 -20.73 -5.73 0.00
C VAL A 12 -20.08 -4.53 0.68
N GLN A 13 -19.32 -4.78 1.74
CA GLN A 13 -18.50 -3.73 2.33
C GLN A 13 -17.44 -3.31 1.30
N SER A 14 -17.62 -2.13 0.71
CA SER A 14 -16.79 -1.66 -0.41
C SER A 14 -15.46 -1.10 0.04
N GLU A 15 -15.33 -0.68 1.31
CA GLU A 15 -14.13 -0.04 1.80
C GLU A 15 -13.72 -0.67 3.12
N ILE A 16 -12.54 -1.25 3.13
CA ILE A 16 -11.93 -1.83 4.34
C ILE A 16 -10.84 -0.88 4.78
N VAL A 17 -11.01 -0.28 5.96
CA VAL A 17 -10.08 0.71 6.53
C VAL A 17 -9.68 0.26 7.93
N GLU A 18 -8.40 0.37 8.24
CA GLU A 18 -7.86 0.06 9.56
C GLU A 18 -7.00 1.21 10.07
N GLU A 19 -6.96 1.36 11.39
CA GLU A 19 -6.04 2.29 12.05
C GLU A 19 -4.79 1.54 12.47
N VAL A 20 -3.62 2.15 12.22
CA VAL A 20 -2.32 1.55 12.54
C VAL A 20 -1.42 2.60 13.16
N ILE A 21 -0.78 2.28 14.29
CA ILE A 21 0.27 3.13 14.83
C ILE A 21 1.57 2.77 14.11
N VAL A 22 1.94 3.60 13.14
CA VAL A 22 3.17 3.41 12.36
C VAL A 22 4.39 3.89 13.13
N SER A 23 4.20 4.96 13.91
CA SER A 23 5.29 5.61 14.64
C SER A 23 4.73 6.31 15.87
N ASP A 24 5.52 6.33 16.95
CA ASP A 24 5.18 7.11 18.14
C ASP A 24 5.73 8.54 18.07
N ARG A 25 6.38 8.92 16.96
CA ARG A 25 6.94 10.27 16.78
C ARG A 25 5.91 11.31 16.35
N PHE A 26 4.80 10.87 15.75
CA PHE A 26 3.72 11.76 15.32
C PHE A 26 2.66 11.76 16.39
N LYS A 27 2.66 12.80 17.21
CA LYS A 27 1.85 12.87 18.41
C LYS A 27 0.84 14.01 18.34
N ASP A 28 -0.31 13.81 18.99
CA ASP A 28 -1.30 14.86 19.17
C ASP A 28 -0.88 15.84 20.28
N GLU A 29 -1.74 16.81 20.57
CA GLU A 29 -1.50 17.82 21.60
C GLU A 29 -1.34 17.20 23.00
N ASN A 30 -1.91 16.04 23.23
CA ASN A 30 -1.84 15.32 24.51
C ASN A 30 -0.66 14.35 24.59
N GLY A 31 0.19 14.32 23.56
CA GLY A 31 1.35 13.46 23.53
C GLY A 31 1.06 12.02 23.14
N LYS A 32 -0.13 11.74 22.64
CA LYS A 32 -0.51 10.39 22.19
C LYS A 32 -0.15 10.19 20.73
N PRO A 33 0.38 9.02 20.35
CA PRO A 33 0.65 8.75 18.94
C PRO A 33 -0.62 8.84 18.12
N ILE A 34 -0.53 9.48 16.96
CA ILE A 34 -1.66 9.61 16.03
C ILE A 34 -1.67 8.38 15.14
N PRO A 35 -2.78 7.60 15.14
CA PRO A 35 -2.84 6.45 14.25
C PRO A 35 -2.96 6.88 12.79
N TRP A 36 -2.28 6.13 11.92
CA TRP A 36 -2.46 6.24 10.49
C TRP A 36 -3.69 5.43 10.10
N LYS A 37 -4.34 5.83 9.03
CA LYS A 37 -5.46 5.06 8.47
C LYS A 37 -5.01 4.48 7.15
N ILE A 38 -5.21 3.19 6.98
CA ILE A 38 -4.89 2.49 5.73
C ILE A 38 -6.13 1.76 5.24
N ARG A 39 -6.18 1.56 3.93
CA ARG A 39 -7.30 0.88 3.27
C ARG A 39 -6.80 -0.22 2.35
N ALA A 40 -7.68 -1.20 2.09
CA ALA A 40 -7.43 -2.18 1.05
C ALA A 40 -7.73 -1.54 -0.31
N ILE A 41 -6.99 -1.95 -1.33
CA ILE A 41 -7.20 -1.48 -2.70
C ILE A 41 -7.86 -2.60 -3.52
N SER A 42 -8.54 -2.22 -4.60
CA SER A 42 -9.12 -3.20 -5.52
C SER A 42 -8.06 -3.75 -6.46
N GLU A 43 -8.36 -4.88 -7.13
CA GLU A 43 -7.46 -5.41 -8.15
C GLU A 43 -7.31 -4.43 -9.33
N GLU A 44 -8.36 -3.69 -9.66
CA GLU A 44 -8.28 -2.67 -10.69
C GLU A 44 -7.23 -1.59 -10.35
N GLU A 45 -7.23 -1.11 -9.10
CA GLU A 45 -6.21 -0.17 -8.63
C GLU A 45 -4.83 -0.81 -8.63
N ASN A 46 -4.74 -2.04 -8.15
CA ASN A 46 -3.47 -2.77 -8.09
C ASN A 46 -2.86 -2.97 -9.47
N GLU A 47 -3.69 -3.26 -10.47
CA GLU A 47 -3.24 -3.38 -11.86
C GLU A 47 -2.60 -2.08 -12.36
N GLN A 48 -3.22 -0.94 -12.06
CA GLN A 48 -2.67 0.36 -12.44
C GLN A 48 -1.31 0.61 -11.78
N LEU A 49 -1.17 0.22 -10.52
CA LEU A 49 0.08 0.39 -9.80
C LEU A 49 1.18 -0.52 -10.35
N ARG A 50 0.85 -1.77 -10.72
CA ARG A 50 1.81 -2.66 -11.36
C ARG A 50 2.31 -2.07 -12.68
N LYS A 51 1.39 -1.57 -13.50
CA LYS A 51 1.76 -0.93 -14.78
C LYS A 51 2.67 0.28 -14.55
N ALA A 52 2.35 1.10 -13.57
CA ALA A 52 3.15 2.28 -13.26
C ALA A 52 4.55 1.92 -12.72
N ALA A 53 4.71 0.75 -12.12
CA ALA A 53 5.98 0.28 -11.58
C ALA A 53 6.78 -0.58 -12.58
N THR A 54 6.26 -0.77 -13.79
CA THR A 54 6.92 -1.58 -14.81
C THR A 54 7.93 -0.73 -15.58
N GLN A 55 9.15 -1.22 -15.72
CA GLN A 55 10.21 -0.60 -16.50
C GLN A 55 10.71 -1.58 -17.55
N PHE A 56 11.19 -1.06 -18.67
CA PHE A 56 11.78 -1.88 -19.72
C PHE A 56 13.26 -2.02 -19.46
N VAL A 57 13.72 -3.25 -19.32
CA VAL A 57 15.12 -3.55 -19.08
C VAL A 57 15.72 -4.24 -20.29
N LYS A 58 17.01 -3.96 -20.57
CA LYS A 58 17.73 -4.60 -21.68
C LYS A 58 18.07 -6.04 -21.31
N GLY A 59 17.57 -6.98 -22.08
CA GLY A 59 17.95 -8.38 -22.00
C GLY A 59 19.06 -8.72 -22.96
N LYS A 60 19.35 -10.02 -23.07
CA LYS A 60 20.33 -10.55 -24.01
C LYS A 60 19.89 -10.25 -25.45
N GLY A 61 20.82 -9.84 -26.30
CA GLY A 61 20.54 -9.53 -27.69
C GLY A 61 19.93 -8.16 -27.96
N GLY A 62 19.91 -7.28 -26.95
CA GLY A 62 19.40 -5.92 -27.08
C GLY A 62 17.88 -5.81 -27.04
N GLN A 63 17.17 -6.89 -26.76
CA GLN A 63 15.73 -6.85 -26.58
C GLN A 63 15.36 -6.19 -25.27
N ARG A 64 14.30 -5.38 -25.31
CA ARG A 64 13.75 -4.76 -24.10
C ARG A 64 12.57 -5.58 -23.60
N THR A 65 12.64 -5.99 -22.34
CA THR A 65 11.54 -6.73 -21.69
C THR A 65 10.95 -5.92 -20.57
N PRO A 66 9.61 -5.96 -20.38
CA PRO A 66 8.99 -5.29 -19.27
C PRO A 66 9.29 -6.04 -17.96
N GLU A 67 9.61 -5.29 -16.92
CA GLU A 67 9.91 -5.87 -15.61
C GLU A 67 9.34 -4.98 -14.51
N ILE A 68 8.61 -5.58 -13.59
CA ILE A 68 8.08 -4.85 -12.43
C ILE A 68 9.23 -4.61 -11.46
N GLN A 69 9.36 -3.36 -11.00
CA GLN A 69 10.35 -2.99 -9.99
C GLN A 69 9.70 -3.13 -8.61
N PRO A 70 10.09 -4.15 -7.80
CA PRO A 70 9.39 -4.45 -6.55
C PRO A 70 9.35 -3.28 -5.57
N GLU A 71 10.46 -2.57 -5.42
CA GLU A 71 10.54 -1.45 -4.48
C GLU A 71 9.63 -0.30 -4.89
N ILE A 72 9.59 0.00 -6.19
CA ILE A 72 8.72 1.05 -6.73
C ILE A 72 7.27 0.64 -6.58
N TYR A 73 6.96 -0.61 -6.90
CA TYR A 73 5.61 -1.15 -6.78
C TYR A 73 5.10 -1.06 -5.33
N MET A 74 5.90 -1.53 -4.37
CA MET A 74 5.48 -1.50 -2.96
C MET A 74 5.28 -0.08 -2.44
N ALA A 75 6.12 0.86 -2.86
CA ALA A 75 5.94 2.27 -2.49
C ALA A 75 4.62 2.82 -3.04
N LYS A 76 4.28 2.46 -4.27
CA LYS A 76 3.02 2.88 -4.90
C LYS A 76 1.80 2.27 -4.19
N VAL A 77 1.88 1.00 -3.82
CA VAL A 77 0.81 0.33 -3.06
C VAL A 77 0.64 1.00 -1.70
N ALA A 78 1.73 1.29 -1.01
CA ALA A 78 1.68 1.97 0.29
C ALA A 78 1.01 3.34 0.18
N VAL A 79 1.41 4.15 -0.80
CA VAL A 79 0.81 5.48 -1.03
C VAL A 79 -0.69 5.36 -1.33
N ALA A 80 -1.08 4.40 -2.17
CA ALA A 80 -2.49 4.20 -2.52
C ALA A 80 -3.30 3.72 -1.32
N SER A 81 -2.69 2.98 -0.40
CA SER A 81 -3.37 2.41 0.76
C SER A 81 -3.46 3.40 1.94
N VAL A 82 -2.57 4.38 2.04
CA VAL A 82 -2.60 5.35 3.14
C VAL A 82 -3.70 6.37 2.91
N VAL A 83 -4.69 6.38 3.79
CA VAL A 83 -5.80 7.35 3.78
C VAL A 83 -5.44 8.57 4.60
N PHE A 84 -4.79 8.36 5.74
CA PHE A 84 -4.37 9.44 6.64
C PHE A 84 -3.00 9.09 7.24
N PRO A 85 -2.05 10.02 7.26
CA PRO A 85 -2.18 11.42 6.83
C PRO A 85 -2.33 11.53 5.31
N ASP A 86 -2.79 12.69 4.84
CA ASP A 86 -2.95 12.96 3.41
C ASP A 86 -1.58 13.19 2.77
N LEU A 87 -1.03 12.16 2.15
CA LEU A 87 0.31 12.20 1.56
C LEU A 87 0.37 13.10 0.30
N LYS A 88 -0.78 13.48 -0.23
CA LYS A 88 -0.87 14.37 -1.40
C LYS A 88 -0.94 15.83 -0.98
N ASN A 89 -1.03 16.12 0.31
CA ASN A 89 -1.12 17.49 0.81
C ASN A 89 0.16 18.26 0.49
N ALA A 90 0.03 19.38 -0.22
CA ALA A 90 1.17 20.16 -0.68
C ALA A 90 1.97 20.77 0.45
N GLU A 91 1.31 21.22 1.51
CA GLU A 91 1.98 21.81 2.66
C GLU A 91 2.78 20.77 3.44
N LEU A 92 2.21 19.56 3.57
CA LEU A 92 2.92 18.47 4.23
C LEU A 92 4.16 18.09 3.44
N GLN A 93 4.05 17.94 2.12
CA GLN A 93 5.18 17.65 1.26
C GLN A 93 6.26 18.74 1.36
N LYS A 94 5.84 19.99 1.34
CA LYS A 94 6.75 21.13 1.44
C LYS A 94 7.50 21.13 2.77
N SER A 95 6.83 20.76 3.86
CA SER A 95 7.45 20.73 5.19
C SER A 95 8.63 19.75 5.26
N TYR A 96 8.64 18.72 4.41
CA TYR A 96 9.76 17.77 4.31
C TYR A 96 10.66 18.05 3.10
N GLY A 97 10.38 19.10 2.34
CA GLY A 97 11.21 19.48 1.20
C GLY A 97 11.14 18.52 0.02
N VAL A 98 10.00 17.85 -0.18
CA VAL A 98 9.81 16.88 -1.25
C VAL A 98 8.63 17.25 -2.13
N LEU A 99 8.64 16.70 -3.34
CA LEU A 99 7.51 16.74 -4.27
C LEU A 99 7.09 15.29 -4.51
N GLY A 100 5.81 15.01 -4.24
CA GLY A 100 5.25 13.69 -4.47
C GLY A 100 5.10 12.85 -3.22
N ALA A 101 4.05 12.02 -3.22
CA ALA A 101 3.64 11.25 -2.06
C ALA A 101 4.62 10.11 -1.71
N GLU A 102 5.23 9.49 -2.73
CA GLU A 102 6.19 8.41 -2.49
C GLU A 102 7.44 8.92 -1.79
N ASP A 103 7.98 10.04 -2.28
CA ASP A 103 9.15 10.67 -1.66
C ASP A 103 8.82 11.18 -0.26
N LEU A 104 7.61 11.72 -0.08
CA LEU A 104 7.15 12.15 1.24
C LEU A 104 7.16 11.01 2.23
N LEU A 105 6.60 9.87 1.86
CA LEU A 105 6.52 8.71 2.73
C LEU A 105 7.91 8.24 3.18
N LYS A 106 8.84 8.18 2.25
CA LYS A 106 10.21 7.77 2.52
C LYS A 106 10.97 8.78 3.37
N LYS A 107 10.64 10.05 3.26
CA LYS A 107 11.28 11.10 4.03
C LYS A 107 10.73 11.18 5.45
N MET A 108 9.43 10.98 5.61
CA MET A 108 8.76 11.04 6.92
C MET A 108 9.16 9.92 7.84
N LEU A 109 9.31 8.71 7.31
CA LEU A 109 9.44 7.49 8.10
C LEU A 109 10.88 7.03 8.24
N LEU A 110 11.21 6.54 9.42
CA LEU A 110 12.45 5.79 9.63
C LEU A 110 12.30 4.42 8.95
N SER A 111 13.42 3.78 8.64
CA SER A 111 13.41 2.51 7.91
C SER A 111 12.53 1.44 8.56
N GLY A 112 12.61 1.30 9.89
CA GLY A 112 11.78 0.32 10.60
C GLY A 112 10.30 0.68 10.59
N GLU A 113 9.98 1.97 10.63
CA GLU A 113 8.61 2.45 10.55
C GLU A 113 8.03 2.19 9.16
N TYR A 114 8.82 2.44 8.13
CA TYR A 114 8.42 2.16 6.74
C TYR A 114 8.17 0.66 6.55
N ALA A 115 9.07 -0.19 7.06
CA ALA A 115 8.90 -1.64 6.98
C ALA A 115 7.62 -2.09 7.68
N LYS A 116 7.31 -1.51 8.85
CA LYS A 116 6.08 -1.82 9.58
C LYS A 116 4.85 -1.41 8.78
N LEU A 117 4.89 -0.22 8.16
CA LEU A 117 3.79 0.23 7.31
C LEU A 117 3.57 -0.73 6.15
N LEU A 118 4.64 -1.14 5.45
CA LEU A 118 4.54 -2.07 4.33
C LEU A 118 3.95 -3.41 4.76
N GLU A 119 4.34 -3.90 5.93
CA GLU A 119 3.78 -5.13 6.47
C GLU A 119 2.27 -5.01 6.68
N LYS A 120 1.82 -3.91 7.28
CA LYS A 120 0.38 -3.68 7.51
C LYS A 120 -0.39 -3.47 6.22
N VAL A 121 0.21 -2.79 5.26
CA VAL A 121 -0.39 -2.61 3.94
C VAL A 121 -0.56 -3.96 3.23
N GLN A 122 0.43 -4.83 3.32
CA GLN A 122 0.34 -6.17 2.74
C GLN A 122 -0.75 -7.01 3.42
N GLU A 123 -0.84 -6.93 4.74
CA GLU A 123 -1.86 -7.65 5.50
C GLU A 123 -3.28 -7.21 5.11
N ILE A 124 -3.54 -5.90 5.08
CA ILE A 124 -4.88 -5.40 4.78
C ILE A 124 -5.31 -5.72 3.36
N ASN A 125 -4.35 -5.83 2.44
CA ASN A 125 -4.60 -6.18 1.05
C ASN A 125 -4.61 -7.69 0.79
N GLY A 126 -4.33 -8.50 1.80
CA GLY A 126 -4.30 -9.95 1.67
C GLY A 126 -3.06 -10.50 0.99
N PHE A 127 -1.97 -9.71 0.91
CA PHE A 127 -0.73 -10.12 0.28
C PHE A 127 0.23 -10.85 1.23
N ASP A 128 -0.18 -11.04 2.48
CA ASP A 128 0.64 -11.63 3.52
C ASP A 128 0.77 -13.16 3.40
N LYS A 129 -0.02 -13.77 2.50
CA LYS A 129 0.07 -15.20 2.20
C LYS A 129 0.39 -15.40 0.73
N ASP A 130 1.40 -16.19 0.44
CA ASP A 130 1.70 -16.55 -0.95
C ASP A 130 0.88 -17.78 -1.37
N ILE A 131 0.94 -18.09 -2.67
CA ILE A 131 0.17 -19.20 -3.25
C ILE A 131 0.59 -20.55 -2.63
N ASN A 132 1.88 -20.72 -2.33
CA ASN A 132 2.37 -21.96 -1.75
C ASN A 132 1.80 -22.20 -0.36
N GLU A 133 1.74 -21.16 0.47
CA GLU A 133 1.11 -21.25 1.79
C GLU A 133 -0.36 -21.62 1.69
N LEU A 134 -1.08 -21.02 0.75
CA LEU A 134 -2.50 -21.32 0.53
C LEU A 134 -2.70 -22.77 0.08
N ILE A 135 -1.83 -23.29 -0.79
CA ILE A 135 -1.88 -24.69 -1.23
C ILE A 135 -1.65 -25.64 -0.05
N ASP A 136 -0.68 -25.34 0.79
CA ASP A 136 -0.38 -26.16 1.97
C ASP A 136 -1.55 -26.18 2.95
N GLU A 137 -2.21 -25.05 3.17
CA GLU A 137 -3.40 -24.99 4.02
C GLU A 137 -4.53 -25.87 3.48
N VAL A 138 -4.73 -25.89 2.17
CA VAL A 138 -5.78 -26.71 1.54
C VAL A 138 -5.46 -28.20 1.64
N LYS A 139 -4.19 -28.59 1.55
CA LYS A 139 -3.77 -29.98 1.65
C LYS A 139 -3.90 -30.57 3.06
N ASN A 140 -3.83 -29.73 4.05
CA ASN A 140 -3.92 -30.13 5.45
C ASN A 140 -5.36 -30.04 5.95
#